data_c52aea8698b0450a9be22a00a421ba91
#
_entry.id   c52aea8698b0450a9be22a00a421ba91
#
_cell.length_a   1.000
_cell.length_b   1.000
_cell.length_c   1.000
_cell.angle_alpha   90.00
_cell.angle_beta   90.00
_cell.angle_gamma   90.00
#
_symmetry.space_group_name_H-M   'P 1'
#
loop_
_entity.id
_entity.type
_entity.pdbx_description
1 polymer ?
#
loop_
_entity_poly.entity_id
_entity_poly.type
_entity_poly.pdbx_seq_one_letter_code
_entity_poly.pdbx_strand_id
1 'polypeptide(L)'
;MYTNKKIFQVTYPIFLTLIAQNVINVTDTAFLGRVSEVALGASAIGGVFYIAIYFVGFGFSQGAQIMIARRNGERNYADIGPIFNNALLFNFFLALLIFLASYLSMPFLIRYLVHSDHIYDATVEFLHWRIYGFLFAFLNVVFRAFFVGITRTKVLTISAVITAITNIILDYLLIFGKFGFPEWGIAGAAIASTIAELATLIYLILITLKMKDKHIFNLFKFKKIDFQTIGKILSLSVFIMFQYFISISTWFMFFIFIERLGERPLAVTNIGRSLYILLMIPGSALSTTVNTLVSNMIGEGHKEQVIPFIHKSIKMVLAMLLPLMLFTFAFPHLFARIYTNNLELVAATIPTLRVVSVAMVFCGIGSILFNAISGTGNTKSAFIIEFLTLFFYLVYVYYTAVVMQASVEIVWMSEFVYWIIIGSMAYLYMRKGNWRKKEI
;
A
#
# COMPACT_ATOMS: atom_id res chain seq x y z
N MET A 1 -8.45 -8.82 -25.87
CA MET A 1 -8.52 -9.19 -24.42
C MET A 1 -7.20 -9.79 -23.97
N TYR A 2 -6.64 -9.35 -22.85
CA TYR A 2 -5.36 -9.86 -22.33
C TYR A 2 -5.44 -11.35 -21.96
N THR A 3 -4.37 -12.11 -22.29
CA THR A 3 -4.23 -13.53 -21.90
C THR A 3 -3.90 -13.68 -20.41
N ASN A 4 -4.19 -14.84 -19.81
CA ASN A 4 -3.80 -15.14 -18.43
C ASN A 4 -2.28 -14.97 -18.23
N LYS A 5 -1.48 -15.38 -19.21
CA LYS A 5 -0.01 -15.22 -19.21
C LYS A 5 0.38 -13.75 -19.09
N LYS A 6 -0.25 -12.85 -19.86
CA LYS A 6 0.05 -11.41 -19.80
C LYS A 6 -0.33 -10.81 -18.46
N ILE A 7 -1.52 -11.15 -17.93
CA ILE A 7 -1.97 -10.69 -16.60
C ILE A 7 -0.97 -11.15 -15.54
N PHE A 8 -0.61 -12.43 -15.54
CA PHE A 8 0.34 -12.99 -14.58
C PHE A 8 1.74 -12.36 -14.69
N GLN A 9 2.21 -12.10 -15.90
CA GLN A 9 3.50 -11.42 -16.13
C GLN A 9 3.58 -10.02 -15.53
N VAL A 10 2.44 -9.30 -15.43
CA VAL A 10 2.38 -7.98 -14.80
C VAL A 10 2.19 -8.13 -13.29
N THR A 11 1.34 -9.07 -12.84
CA THR A 11 0.98 -9.27 -11.43
C THR A 11 2.12 -9.86 -10.60
N TYR A 12 2.81 -10.87 -11.13
CA TYR A 12 3.82 -11.62 -10.36
C TYR A 12 4.97 -10.74 -9.84
N PRO A 13 5.54 -9.82 -10.63
CA PRO A 13 6.55 -8.89 -10.12
C PRO A 13 6.01 -7.95 -9.01
N ILE A 14 4.76 -7.50 -9.12
CA ILE A 14 4.11 -6.66 -8.09
C ILE A 14 3.90 -7.48 -6.81
N PHE A 15 3.46 -8.72 -6.94
CA PHE A 15 3.32 -9.66 -5.82
C PHE A 15 4.65 -9.87 -5.09
N LEU A 16 5.74 -10.12 -5.80
CA LEU A 16 7.07 -10.25 -5.19
C LEU A 16 7.52 -8.97 -4.48
N THR A 17 7.20 -7.80 -5.05
CA THR A 17 7.49 -6.51 -4.41
C THR A 17 6.78 -6.37 -3.07
N LEU A 18 5.49 -6.75 -3.00
CA LEU A 18 4.72 -6.70 -1.76
C LEU A 18 5.21 -7.69 -0.71
N ILE A 19 5.65 -8.90 -1.13
CA ILE A 19 6.30 -9.86 -0.23
C ILE A 19 7.59 -9.27 0.32
N ALA A 20 8.46 -8.72 -0.53
CA ALA A 20 9.72 -8.14 -0.10
C ALA A 20 9.52 -7.00 0.93
N GLN A 21 8.52 -6.14 0.73
CA GLN A 21 8.15 -5.11 1.70
C GLN A 21 7.71 -5.70 3.04
N ASN A 22 6.94 -6.80 3.04
CA ASN A 22 6.56 -7.47 4.28
C ASN A 22 7.77 -8.10 4.98
N VAL A 23 8.70 -8.70 4.24
CA VAL A 23 9.94 -9.26 4.81
C VAL A 23 10.74 -8.15 5.49
N ILE A 24 10.91 -6.98 4.87
CA ILE A 24 11.58 -5.83 5.47
C ILE A 24 10.89 -5.47 6.79
N ASN A 25 9.59 -5.23 6.79
CA ASN A 25 8.84 -4.83 7.99
C ASN A 25 8.98 -5.84 9.14
N VAL A 26 8.94 -7.15 8.83
CA VAL A 26 9.12 -8.21 9.83
C VAL A 26 10.55 -8.21 10.37
N THR A 27 11.56 -8.04 9.51
CA THR A 27 12.96 -8.02 9.91
C THR A 27 13.28 -6.81 10.78
N ASP A 28 12.86 -5.60 10.39
CA ASP A 28 13.03 -4.37 11.15
C ASP A 28 12.42 -4.52 12.57
N THR A 29 11.18 -5.01 12.63
CA THR A 29 10.48 -5.25 13.90
C THR A 29 11.23 -6.27 14.76
N ALA A 30 11.71 -7.37 14.18
CA ALA A 30 12.45 -8.41 14.89
C ALA A 30 13.83 -7.92 15.39
N PHE A 31 14.52 -7.08 14.63
CA PHE A 31 15.81 -6.53 15.03
C PHE A 31 15.63 -5.49 16.12
N LEU A 32 14.70 -4.55 15.98
CA LEU A 32 14.44 -3.53 17.00
C LEU A 32 13.87 -4.11 18.29
N GLY A 33 13.07 -5.18 18.21
CA GLY A 33 12.61 -5.92 19.38
C GLY A 33 13.74 -6.59 20.19
N ARG A 34 14.91 -6.83 19.57
CA ARG A 34 16.11 -7.33 20.26
C ARG A 34 16.95 -6.21 20.86
N VAL A 35 16.75 -4.96 20.46
CA VAL A 35 17.42 -3.80 21.04
C VAL A 35 16.77 -3.44 22.38
N SER A 36 15.48 -3.09 22.35
CA SER A 36 14.69 -2.80 23.55
C SER A 36 13.19 -2.69 23.24
N GLU A 37 12.36 -2.81 24.27
CA GLU A 37 10.91 -2.54 24.17
C GLU A 37 10.63 -1.08 23.78
N VAL A 38 11.46 -0.14 24.27
CA VAL A 38 11.37 1.28 23.91
C VAL A 38 11.64 1.50 22.44
N ALA A 39 12.71 0.89 21.88
CA ALA A 39 13.02 0.99 20.44
C ALA A 39 11.92 0.40 19.57
N LEU A 40 11.33 -0.73 19.97
CA LEU A 40 10.21 -1.36 19.27
C LEU A 40 8.97 -0.46 19.28
N GLY A 41 8.60 0.10 20.43
CA GLY A 41 7.46 1.03 20.55
C GLY A 41 7.67 2.32 19.76
N ALA A 42 8.86 2.91 19.85
CA ALA A 42 9.22 4.13 19.15
C ALA A 42 9.21 3.94 17.62
N SER A 43 9.74 2.82 17.11
CA SER A 43 9.71 2.52 15.68
C SER A 43 8.28 2.29 15.14
N ALA A 44 7.39 1.73 15.96
CA ALA A 44 5.98 1.57 15.59
C ALA A 44 5.30 2.93 15.41
N ILE A 45 5.50 3.87 16.35
CA ILE A 45 4.94 5.23 16.26
C ILE A 45 5.54 5.99 15.07
N GLY A 46 6.87 5.96 14.94
CA GLY A 46 7.59 6.60 13.83
C GLY A 46 7.19 6.00 12.47
N GLY A 47 6.98 4.69 12.40
CA GLY A 47 6.51 3.99 11.20
C GLY A 47 5.11 4.43 10.77
N VAL A 48 4.17 4.58 11.71
CA VAL A 48 2.81 5.10 11.43
C VAL A 48 2.88 6.54 10.91
N PHE A 49 3.69 7.39 11.54
CA PHE A 49 3.90 8.76 11.06
C PHE A 49 4.44 8.77 9.63
N TYR A 50 5.48 7.98 9.36
CA TYR A 50 6.10 7.90 8.06
C TYR A 50 5.14 7.41 6.96
N ILE A 51 4.41 6.32 7.23
CA ILE A 51 3.51 5.71 6.23
C ILE A 51 2.31 6.62 5.92
N ALA A 52 1.80 7.35 6.90
CA ALA A 52 0.70 8.31 6.70
C ALA A 52 1.10 9.40 5.70
N ILE A 53 2.31 9.92 5.83
CA ILE A 53 2.86 10.93 4.92
C ILE A 53 3.23 10.31 3.56
N TYR A 54 3.82 9.12 3.54
CA TYR A 54 4.16 8.40 2.31
C TYR A 54 2.96 8.22 1.38
N PHE A 55 1.77 7.99 1.91
CA PHE A 55 0.56 7.83 1.10
C PHE A 55 0.14 9.11 0.35
N VAL A 56 0.62 10.28 0.74
CA VAL A 56 0.40 11.53 -0.01
C VAL A 56 1.12 11.46 -1.36
N GLY A 57 2.42 11.17 -1.36
CA GLY A 57 3.19 11.02 -2.61
C GLY A 57 2.77 9.79 -3.42
N PHE A 58 2.45 8.69 -2.74
CA PHE A 58 1.96 7.48 -3.37
C PHE A 58 0.61 7.72 -4.06
N GLY A 59 -0.35 8.37 -3.40
CA GLY A 59 -1.66 8.70 -3.97
C GLY A 59 -1.54 9.61 -5.19
N PHE A 60 -0.66 10.63 -5.15
CA PHE A 60 -0.37 11.45 -6.31
C PHE A 60 0.17 10.63 -7.49
N SER A 61 1.12 9.74 -7.22
CA SER A 61 1.73 8.88 -8.23
C SER A 61 0.74 7.89 -8.86
N GLN A 62 -0.30 7.46 -8.14
CA GLN A 62 -1.35 6.61 -8.69
C GLN A 62 -2.16 7.33 -9.79
N GLY A 63 -2.43 8.64 -9.65
CA GLY A 63 -3.05 9.43 -10.72
C GLY A 63 -2.17 9.48 -11.97
N ALA A 64 -0.86 9.70 -11.79
CA ALA A 64 0.10 9.65 -12.89
C ALA A 64 0.15 8.26 -13.54
N GLN A 65 0.10 7.17 -12.74
CA GLN A 65 0.06 5.79 -13.25
C GLN A 65 -1.13 5.53 -14.16
N ILE A 66 -2.33 6.01 -13.79
CA ILE A 66 -3.56 5.86 -14.58
C ILE A 66 -3.40 6.59 -15.92
N MET A 67 -2.89 7.82 -15.92
CA MET A 67 -2.66 8.59 -17.14
C MET A 67 -1.60 7.94 -18.04
N ILE A 68 -0.46 7.52 -17.47
CA ILE A 68 0.60 6.82 -18.21
C ILE A 68 0.05 5.54 -18.83
N ALA A 69 -0.73 4.76 -18.08
CA ALA A 69 -1.34 3.54 -18.57
C ALA A 69 -2.33 3.81 -19.73
N ARG A 70 -3.08 4.91 -19.67
CA ARG A 70 -3.98 5.34 -20.74
C ARG A 70 -3.19 5.68 -22.01
N ARG A 71 -2.14 6.54 -21.90
CA ARG A 71 -1.31 6.92 -23.04
C ARG A 71 -0.55 5.73 -23.62
N ASN A 72 -0.13 4.78 -22.77
CA ASN A 72 0.50 3.55 -23.24
C ASN A 72 -0.47 2.69 -24.08
N GLY A 73 -1.73 2.58 -23.67
CA GLY A 73 -2.77 1.88 -24.45
C GLY A 73 -3.09 2.57 -25.78
N GLU A 74 -3.17 3.91 -25.78
CA GLU A 74 -3.36 4.74 -26.99
C GLU A 74 -2.14 4.68 -27.94
N ARG A 75 -1.03 4.06 -27.53
CA ARG A 75 0.27 4.09 -28.22
C ARG A 75 0.83 5.51 -28.39
N ASN A 76 0.33 6.46 -27.63
CA ASN A 76 0.81 7.82 -27.57
C ASN A 76 1.99 7.92 -26.59
N TYR A 77 3.08 7.29 -26.96
CA TYR A 77 4.26 7.15 -26.09
C TYR A 77 4.95 8.50 -25.82
N ALA A 78 4.84 9.44 -26.75
CA ALA A 78 5.47 10.77 -26.64
C ALA A 78 4.91 11.58 -25.47
N ASP A 79 3.63 11.39 -25.11
CA ASP A 79 2.96 12.10 -24.01
C ASP A 79 3.25 11.48 -22.65
N ILE A 80 3.82 10.27 -22.59
CA ILE A 80 4.18 9.61 -21.33
C ILE A 80 5.28 10.38 -20.60
N GLY A 81 6.29 10.85 -21.33
CA GLY A 81 7.39 11.63 -20.74
C GLY A 81 6.97 12.93 -20.07
N PRO A 82 6.16 13.78 -20.71
CA PRO A 82 5.60 14.95 -20.05
C PRO A 82 4.88 14.62 -18.72
N ILE A 83 4.04 13.57 -18.69
CA ILE A 83 3.36 13.12 -17.48
C ILE A 83 4.38 12.70 -16.41
N PHE A 84 5.33 11.81 -16.77
CA PHE A 84 6.36 11.33 -15.86
C PHE A 84 7.26 12.45 -15.33
N ASN A 85 7.75 13.33 -16.21
CA ASN A 85 8.68 14.40 -15.85
C ASN A 85 8.00 15.41 -14.90
N ASN A 86 6.76 15.82 -15.19
CA ASN A 86 6.01 16.74 -14.33
C ASN A 86 5.62 16.06 -13.00
N ALA A 87 5.28 14.78 -13.01
CA ALA A 87 5.04 14.03 -11.78
C ALA A 87 6.29 13.91 -10.92
N LEU A 88 7.46 13.71 -11.54
CA LEU A 88 8.74 13.64 -10.85
C LEU A 88 9.11 14.98 -10.20
N LEU A 89 8.97 16.08 -10.95
CA LEU A 89 9.21 17.44 -10.43
C LEU A 89 8.24 17.77 -9.29
N PHE A 90 6.96 17.54 -9.47
CA PHE A 90 5.96 17.82 -8.44
C PHE A 90 6.24 17.03 -7.16
N ASN A 91 6.48 15.71 -7.26
CA ASN A 91 6.80 14.88 -6.10
C ASN A 91 8.15 15.26 -5.46
N PHE A 92 9.12 15.73 -6.21
CA PHE A 92 10.37 16.24 -5.65
C PHE A 92 10.13 17.48 -4.77
N PHE A 93 9.40 18.48 -5.28
CA PHE A 93 9.09 19.68 -4.49
C PHE A 93 8.15 19.37 -3.33
N LEU A 94 7.18 18.46 -3.52
CA LEU A 94 6.31 18.00 -2.45
C LEU A 94 7.09 17.26 -1.36
N ALA A 95 8.04 16.40 -1.73
CA ALA A 95 8.93 15.72 -0.79
C ALA A 95 9.78 16.70 0.01
N LEU A 96 10.33 17.73 -0.65
CA LEU A 96 11.11 18.77 0.01
C LEU A 96 10.25 19.56 1.00
N LEU A 97 9.06 19.96 0.58
CA LEU A 97 8.11 20.68 1.45
C LEU A 97 7.73 19.84 2.68
N ILE A 98 7.40 18.57 2.46
CA ILE A 98 7.02 17.64 3.54
C ILE A 98 8.21 17.33 4.44
N PHE A 99 9.42 17.16 3.88
CA PHE A 99 10.64 16.99 4.66
C PHE A 99 10.85 18.18 5.61
N LEU A 100 10.80 19.42 5.08
CA LEU A 100 10.96 20.63 5.88
C LEU A 100 9.85 20.79 6.92
N ALA A 101 8.60 20.57 6.54
CA ALA A 101 7.47 20.62 7.46
C ALA A 101 7.61 19.56 8.57
N SER A 102 7.98 18.32 8.22
CA SER A 102 8.19 17.25 9.20
C SER A 102 9.37 17.56 10.12
N TYR A 103 10.49 18.06 9.57
CA TYR A 103 11.66 18.42 10.35
C TYR A 103 11.34 19.44 11.43
N LEU A 104 10.52 20.44 11.10
CA LEU A 104 10.12 21.51 12.02
C LEU A 104 9.02 21.10 13.00
N SER A 105 8.05 20.31 12.55
CA SER A 105 6.84 20.02 13.34
C SER A 105 6.92 18.71 14.12
N MET A 106 7.74 17.74 13.70
CA MET A 106 7.78 16.41 14.25
C MET A 106 8.02 16.38 15.78
N PRO A 107 8.98 17.12 16.36
CA PRO A 107 9.18 17.08 17.83
C PRO A 107 7.92 17.52 18.60
N PHE A 108 7.23 18.55 18.12
CA PHE A 108 5.99 19.05 18.74
C PHE A 108 4.84 18.04 18.61
N LEU A 109 4.67 17.47 17.42
CA LEU A 109 3.62 16.48 17.17
C LEU A 109 3.83 15.21 18.01
N ILE A 110 5.06 14.70 18.06
CA ILE A 110 5.38 13.50 18.83
C ILE A 110 5.24 13.78 20.33
N ARG A 111 5.63 14.96 20.82
CA ARG A 111 5.46 15.33 22.22
C ARG A 111 3.99 15.40 22.64
N TYR A 112 3.11 15.82 21.72
CA TYR A 112 1.67 15.82 21.98
C TYR A 112 1.07 14.41 22.03
N LEU A 113 1.62 13.47 21.26
CA LEU A 113 1.08 12.10 21.14
C LEU A 113 1.68 11.13 22.16
N VAL A 114 2.93 11.36 22.62
CA VAL A 114 3.69 10.42 23.44
C VAL A 114 3.95 11.02 24.82
N HIS A 115 3.50 10.31 25.85
CA HIS A 115 3.64 10.76 27.25
C HIS A 115 4.93 10.28 27.93
N SER A 116 5.48 9.12 27.47
CA SER A 116 6.73 8.57 28.00
C SER A 116 7.93 9.29 27.40
N ASP A 117 8.79 9.88 28.23
CA ASP A 117 9.98 10.59 27.78
C ASP A 117 10.94 9.66 27.01
N HIS A 118 11.15 8.43 27.48
CA HIS A 118 12.01 7.47 26.80
C HIS A 118 11.50 7.08 25.40
N ILE A 119 10.19 6.88 25.25
CA ILE A 119 9.61 6.57 23.93
C ILE A 119 9.62 7.82 23.02
N TYR A 120 9.41 9.01 23.62
CA TYR A 120 9.50 10.27 22.89
C TYR A 120 10.91 10.47 22.30
N ASP A 121 11.93 10.38 23.13
CA ASP A 121 13.33 10.58 22.70
C ASP A 121 13.73 9.59 21.61
N ALA A 122 13.41 8.31 21.79
CA ALA A 122 13.68 7.27 20.80
C ALA A 122 12.89 7.48 19.50
N THR A 123 11.63 7.95 19.57
CA THR A 123 10.82 8.24 18.37
C THR A 123 11.38 9.45 17.62
N VAL A 124 11.78 10.50 18.31
CA VAL A 124 12.41 11.68 17.71
C VAL A 124 13.74 11.30 17.05
N GLU A 125 14.57 10.50 17.72
CA GLU A 125 15.83 9.98 17.17
C GLU A 125 15.59 9.16 15.89
N PHE A 126 14.63 8.23 15.89
CA PHE A 126 14.26 7.45 14.73
C PHE A 126 13.80 8.34 13.56
N LEU A 127 12.86 9.25 13.85
CA LEU A 127 12.28 10.11 12.81
C LEU A 127 13.27 11.14 12.28
N HIS A 128 14.20 11.62 13.11
CA HIS A 128 15.25 12.54 12.68
C HIS A 128 16.00 12.01 11.44
N TRP A 129 16.29 10.73 11.40
CA TRP A 129 16.94 10.08 10.25
C TRP A 129 15.94 9.57 9.22
N ARG A 130 14.78 9.09 9.64
CA ARG A 130 13.79 8.46 8.75
C ARG A 130 13.13 9.45 7.80
N ILE A 131 12.91 10.69 8.20
CA ILE A 131 12.28 11.72 7.35
C ILE A 131 13.09 12.06 6.10
N TYR A 132 14.42 11.88 6.08
CA TYR A 132 15.22 12.00 4.86
C TYR A 132 14.77 11.00 3.78
N GLY A 133 14.21 9.89 4.17
CA GLY A 133 13.62 8.90 3.27
C GLY A 133 12.51 9.47 2.39
N PHE A 134 11.78 10.50 2.82
CA PHE A 134 10.75 11.12 1.97
C PHE A 134 11.30 11.64 0.65
N LEU A 135 12.53 12.18 0.65
CA LEU A 135 13.17 12.71 -0.56
C LEU A 135 13.37 11.61 -1.62
N PHE A 136 13.57 10.37 -1.20
CA PHE A 136 13.78 9.24 -2.08
C PHE A 136 12.50 8.46 -2.35
N ALA A 137 11.69 8.22 -1.32
CA ALA A 137 10.46 7.45 -1.41
C ALA A 137 9.44 8.09 -2.37
N PHE A 138 9.29 9.41 -2.34
CA PHE A 138 8.38 10.13 -3.23
C PHE A 138 8.79 10.06 -4.70
N LEU A 139 10.08 10.00 -4.98
CA LEU A 139 10.59 9.78 -6.32
C LEU A 139 10.43 8.32 -6.74
N ASN A 140 10.73 7.37 -5.85
CA ASN A 140 10.55 5.95 -6.08
C ASN A 140 9.12 5.60 -6.52
N VAL A 141 8.09 6.20 -5.89
CA VAL A 141 6.68 5.93 -6.26
C VAL A 141 6.32 6.46 -7.65
N VAL A 142 6.96 7.52 -8.14
CA VAL A 142 6.77 8.00 -9.51
C VAL A 142 7.39 7.04 -10.53
N PHE A 143 8.61 6.55 -10.28
CA PHE A 143 9.21 5.51 -11.12
C PHE A 143 8.36 4.23 -11.12
N ARG A 144 7.85 3.82 -9.95
CA ARG A 144 6.92 2.69 -9.84
C ARG A 144 5.68 2.92 -10.70
N ALA A 145 5.06 4.09 -10.61
CA ALA A 145 3.90 4.47 -11.42
C ALA A 145 4.18 4.38 -12.92
N PHE A 146 5.35 4.83 -13.35
CA PHE A 146 5.80 4.72 -14.75
C PHE A 146 5.92 3.26 -15.19
N PHE A 147 6.70 2.44 -14.49
CA PHE A 147 6.92 1.04 -14.88
C PHE A 147 5.66 0.18 -14.81
N VAL A 148 4.78 0.43 -13.84
CA VAL A 148 3.47 -0.22 -13.77
C VAL A 148 2.60 0.23 -14.93
N GLY A 149 2.52 1.54 -15.21
CA GLY A 149 1.70 2.13 -16.27
C GLY A 149 2.05 1.59 -17.65
N ILE A 150 3.35 1.44 -17.96
CA ILE A 150 3.82 0.84 -19.23
C ILE A 150 3.90 -0.70 -19.18
N THR A 151 3.39 -1.34 -18.12
CA THR A 151 3.35 -2.80 -17.93
C THR A 151 4.74 -3.50 -17.91
N ARG A 152 5.81 -2.80 -17.53
CA ARG A 152 7.17 -3.33 -17.40
C ARG A 152 7.55 -3.60 -15.93
N THR A 153 6.74 -4.34 -15.25
CA THR A 153 6.80 -4.53 -13.78
C THR A 153 7.98 -5.35 -13.27
N LYS A 154 8.69 -6.09 -14.12
CA LYS A 154 9.91 -6.84 -13.74
C LYS A 154 10.99 -5.98 -13.08
N VAL A 155 11.09 -4.71 -13.50
CA VAL A 155 12.01 -3.74 -12.90
C VAL A 155 11.73 -3.55 -11.41
N LEU A 156 10.45 -3.61 -11.01
CA LEU A 156 10.02 -3.42 -9.62
C LEU A 156 10.43 -4.59 -8.72
N THR A 157 10.47 -5.82 -9.24
CA THR A 157 10.98 -6.96 -8.48
C THR A 157 12.44 -6.77 -8.10
N ILE A 158 13.26 -6.36 -9.07
CA ILE A 158 14.69 -6.13 -8.83
C ILE A 158 14.86 -4.96 -7.85
N SER A 159 14.11 -3.87 -8.00
CA SER A 159 14.16 -2.74 -7.07
C SER A 159 13.79 -3.18 -5.64
N ALA A 160 12.76 -4.02 -5.48
CA ALA A 160 12.34 -4.53 -4.18
C ALA A 160 13.41 -5.45 -3.54
N VAL A 161 14.08 -6.27 -4.34
CA VAL A 161 15.20 -7.11 -3.87
C VAL A 161 16.37 -6.22 -3.44
N ILE A 162 16.71 -5.18 -4.20
CA ILE A 162 17.75 -4.21 -3.81
C ILE A 162 17.37 -3.53 -2.49
N THR A 163 16.13 -3.05 -2.36
CA THR A 163 15.65 -2.44 -1.11
C THR A 163 15.81 -3.41 0.06
N ALA A 164 15.31 -4.64 -0.08
CA ALA A 164 15.31 -5.63 0.99
C ALA A 164 16.74 -6.03 1.41
N ILE A 165 17.60 -6.33 0.46
CA ILE A 165 18.99 -6.74 0.74
C ILE A 165 19.74 -5.58 1.39
N THR A 166 19.64 -4.36 0.85
CA THR A 166 20.33 -3.18 1.39
C THR A 166 19.84 -2.89 2.81
N ASN A 167 18.52 -2.88 3.04
CA ASN A 167 17.94 -2.62 4.34
C ASN A 167 18.39 -3.67 5.36
N ILE A 168 18.18 -4.98 5.11
CA ILE A 168 18.50 -6.06 6.05
C ILE A 168 19.99 -6.10 6.40
N ILE A 169 20.87 -5.90 5.42
CA ILE A 169 22.32 -5.86 5.67
C ILE A 169 22.68 -4.65 6.53
N LEU A 170 22.20 -3.46 6.16
CA LEU A 170 22.52 -2.25 6.90
C LEU A 170 21.87 -2.24 8.29
N ASP A 171 20.68 -2.77 8.45
CA ASP A 171 20.05 -2.96 9.76
C ASP A 171 20.96 -3.81 10.67
N TYR A 172 21.43 -4.96 10.19
CA TYR A 172 22.32 -5.81 10.97
C TYR A 172 23.61 -5.10 11.34
N LEU A 173 24.19 -4.32 10.44
CA LEU A 173 25.43 -3.60 10.66
C LEU A 173 25.26 -2.42 11.64
N LEU A 174 24.24 -1.59 11.42
CA LEU A 174 24.07 -0.30 12.10
C LEU A 174 23.28 -0.41 13.41
N ILE A 175 22.32 -1.34 13.50
CA ILE A 175 21.59 -1.57 14.74
C ILE A 175 22.49 -2.21 15.79
N PHE A 176 23.27 -3.23 15.39
CA PHE A 176 24.07 -4.04 16.32
C PHE A 176 25.57 -3.73 16.32
N GLY A 177 26.02 -2.74 15.56
CA GLY A 177 27.46 -2.34 15.53
C GLY A 177 28.39 -3.44 15.07
N LYS A 178 28.03 -4.22 14.03
CA LYS A 178 28.85 -5.35 13.58
C LYS A 178 29.89 -4.92 12.55
N PHE A 179 30.97 -5.73 12.44
CA PHE A 179 32.07 -5.53 11.47
C PHE A 179 32.76 -4.16 11.57
N GLY A 180 32.81 -3.56 12.77
CA GLY A 180 33.46 -2.27 12.99
C GLY A 180 32.59 -1.03 12.76
N PHE A 181 31.31 -1.24 12.42
CA PHE A 181 30.34 -0.15 12.39
C PHE A 181 29.93 0.26 13.81
N PRO A 182 29.59 1.53 14.04
CA PRO A 182 29.07 1.98 15.35
C PRO A 182 27.68 1.38 15.59
N GLU A 183 27.39 1.05 16.84
CA GLU A 183 26.06 0.61 17.29
C GLU A 183 25.15 1.83 17.44
N TRP A 184 24.27 2.04 16.47
CA TRP A 184 23.33 3.17 16.44
C TRP A 184 21.90 2.78 16.85
N GLY A 185 21.66 1.52 17.20
CA GLY A 185 20.34 1.07 17.66
C GLY A 185 19.21 1.51 16.74
N ILE A 186 18.24 2.23 17.30
CA ILE A 186 17.04 2.67 16.55
C ILE A 186 17.37 3.68 15.43
N ALA A 187 18.35 4.55 15.60
CA ALA A 187 18.81 5.46 14.55
C ALA A 187 19.39 4.66 13.38
N GLY A 188 20.13 3.56 13.69
CA GLY A 188 20.66 2.64 12.68
C GLY A 188 19.58 2.07 11.75
N ALA A 189 18.44 1.65 12.29
CA ALA A 189 17.31 1.17 11.51
C ALA A 189 16.73 2.25 10.57
N ALA A 190 16.60 3.49 11.07
CA ALA A 190 16.10 4.61 10.25
C ALA A 190 17.07 4.96 9.12
N ILE A 191 18.36 4.97 9.38
CA ILE A 191 19.43 5.23 8.39
C ILE A 191 19.45 4.11 7.35
N ALA A 192 19.40 2.84 7.76
CA ALA A 192 19.39 1.69 6.87
C ALA A 192 18.21 1.74 5.89
N SER A 193 17.01 2.00 6.40
CA SER A 193 15.80 2.17 5.57
C SER A 193 15.93 3.34 4.59
N THR A 194 16.48 4.47 5.04
CA THR A 194 16.70 5.65 4.19
C THR A 194 17.71 5.38 3.07
N ILE A 195 18.82 4.70 3.37
CA ILE A 195 19.83 4.31 2.38
C ILE A 195 19.26 3.27 1.41
N ALA A 196 18.42 2.33 1.87
CA ALA A 196 17.77 1.35 1.00
C ALA A 196 16.82 2.03 -0.02
N GLU A 197 16.10 3.07 0.39
CA GLU A 197 15.26 3.88 -0.51
C GLU A 197 16.11 4.66 -1.53
N LEU A 198 17.26 5.20 -1.11
CA LEU A 198 18.22 5.86 -2.01
C LEU A 198 18.82 4.86 -3.03
N ALA A 199 19.27 3.69 -2.57
CA ALA A 199 19.80 2.65 -3.45
C ALA A 199 18.77 2.21 -4.50
N THR A 200 17.51 2.10 -4.09
CA THR A 200 16.37 1.83 -4.98
C THR A 200 16.19 2.94 -6.02
N LEU A 201 16.25 4.20 -5.60
CA LEU A 201 16.12 5.34 -6.50
C LEU A 201 17.25 5.36 -7.53
N ILE A 202 18.49 5.15 -7.10
CA ILE A 202 19.66 5.07 -7.99
C ILE A 202 19.46 3.97 -9.03
N TYR A 203 19.03 2.77 -8.60
CA TYR A 203 18.74 1.67 -9.53
C TYR A 203 17.66 2.06 -10.53
N LEU A 204 16.54 2.64 -10.08
CA LEU A 204 15.43 3.03 -10.96
C LEU A 204 15.84 4.12 -11.97
N ILE A 205 16.64 5.09 -11.56
CA ILE A 205 17.21 6.10 -12.47
C ILE A 205 18.11 5.42 -13.52
N LEU A 206 19.06 4.60 -13.07
CA LEU A 206 20.03 3.93 -13.97
C LEU A 206 19.35 3.03 -14.99
N ILE A 207 18.38 2.21 -14.57
CA ILE A 207 17.66 1.33 -15.48
C ILE A 207 16.80 2.13 -16.49
N THR A 208 16.22 3.24 -16.06
CA THR A 208 15.43 4.13 -16.94
C THR A 208 16.32 4.83 -17.96
N LEU A 209 17.50 5.29 -17.55
CA LEU A 209 18.49 5.88 -18.45
C LEU A 209 19.05 4.89 -19.48
N LYS A 210 19.17 3.62 -19.11
CA LYS A 210 19.62 2.52 -20.00
C LYS A 210 18.53 1.98 -20.92
N MET A 211 17.27 2.40 -20.76
CA MET A 211 16.19 1.94 -21.66
C MET A 211 16.46 2.39 -23.10
N LYS A 212 16.43 1.43 -24.04
CA LYS A 212 16.63 1.69 -25.49
C LYS A 212 15.58 2.64 -26.06
N ASP A 213 14.35 2.53 -25.58
CA ASP A 213 13.17 3.28 -26.03
C ASP A 213 12.86 4.52 -25.20
N LYS A 214 13.78 4.96 -24.31
CA LYS A 214 13.57 6.19 -23.50
C LYS A 214 13.27 7.43 -24.36
N HIS A 215 13.80 7.49 -25.58
CA HIS A 215 13.56 8.60 -26.49
C HIS A 215 12.12 8.60 -27.04
N ILE A 216 11.52 7.43 -27.25
CA ILE A 216 10.12 7.28 -27.68
C ILE A 216 9.17 7.85 -26.62
N PHE A 217 9.52 7.63 -25.35
CA PHE A 217 8.75 8.17 -24.21
C PHE A 217 9.06 9.62 -23.86
N ASN A 218 10.04 10.28 -24.49
CA ASN A 218 10.51 11.62 -24.13
C ASN A 218 10.89 11.78 -22.63
N LEU A 219 11.46 10.74 -22.01
CA LEU A 219 11.84 10.77 -20.59
C LEU A 219 13.01 11.74 -20.36
N PHE A 220 13.00 12.37 -19.18
CA PHE A 220 14.01 13.34 -18.71
C PHE A 220 14.20 14.56 -19.61
N LYS A 221 13.25 14.83 -20.50
CA LYS A 221 13.23 16.09 -21.25
C LYS A 221 12.49 17.15 -20.45
N PHE A 222 13.15 17.70 -19.44
CA PHE A 222 12.63 18.80 -18.63
C PHE A 222 12.64 20.10 -19.46
N LYS A 223 11.48 20.50 -19.97
CA LYS A 223 11.28 21.78 -20.62
C LYS A 223 10.82 22.81 -19.57
N LYS A 224 9.60 23.32 -19.71
CA LYS A 224 8.93 24.14 -18.69
C LYS A 224 8.03 23.24 -17.84
N ILE A 225 7.83 23.63 -16.57
CA ILE A 225 6.82 22.99 -15.72
C ILE A 225 5.46 23.19 -16.37
N ASP A 226 4.77 22.10 -16.63
CA ASP A 226 3.43 22.14 -17.22
C ASP A 226 2.37 21.96 -16.11
N PHE A 227 1.90 23.10 -15.61
CA PHE A 227 0.86 23.13 -14.58
C PHE A 227 -0.46 22.50 -15.05
N GLN A 228 -0.74 22.50 -16.36
CA GLN A 228 -1.93 21.85 -16.88
C GLN A 228 -1.86 20.33 -16.73
N THR A 229 -0.72 19.73 -17.06
CA THR A 229 -0.46 18.31 -16.84
C THR A 229 -0.50 17.97 -15.35
N ILE A 230 0.13 18.78 -14.49
CA ILE A 230 0.08 18.61 -13.03
C ILE A 230 -1.37 18.68 -12.52
N GLY A 231 -2.15 19.66 -13.00
CA GLY A 231 -3.56 19.81 -12.64
C GLY A 231 -4.40 18.59 -13.04
N LYS A 232 -4.15 18.00 -14.23
CA LYS A 232 -4.80 16.77 -14.66
C LYS A 232 -4.43 15.57 -13.74
N ILE A 233 -3.15 15.43 -13.38
CA ILE A 233 -2.73 14.39 -12.44
C ILE A 233 -3.42 14.60 -11.09
N LEU A 234 -3.41 15.82 -10.55
CA LEU A 234 -4.05 16.16 -9.28
C LEU A 234 -5.55 15.91 -9.28
N SER A 235 -6.24 16.18 -10.38
CA SER A 235 -7.69 15.92 -10.50
C SER A 235 -8.07 14.44 -10.33
N LEU A 236 -7.16 13.54 -10.66
CA LEU A 236 -7.31 12.10 -10.42
C LEU A 236 -6.81 11.72 -9.02
N SER A 237 -5.69 12.28 -8.61
CA SER A 237 -4.94 11.87 -7.42
C SER A 237 -5.58 12.33 -6.11
N VAL A 238 -6.17 13.50 -6.09
CA VAL A 238 -6.76 14.10 -4.88
C VAL A 238 -7.77 13.17 -4.22
N PHE A 239 -8.62 12.54 -5.02
CA PHE A 239 -9.60 11.57 -4.52
C PHE A 239 -8.94 10.30 -3.98
N ILE A 240 -7.85 9.85 -4.62
CA ILE A 240 -7.07 8.68 -4.17
C ILE A 240 -6.34 8.99 -2.86
N MET A 241 -5.78 10.20 -2.72
CA MET A 241 -5.13 10.64 -1.48
C MET A 241 -6.14 10.68 -0.31
N PHE A 242 -7.33 11.24 -0.54
CA PHE A 242 -8.40 11.22 0.45
C PHE A 242 -8.86 9.80 0.79
N GLN A 243 -8.94 8.90 -0.19
CA GLN A 243 -9.25 7.48 0.06
C GLN A 243 -8.26 6.86 1.05
N TYR A 244 -6.95 6.98 0.81
CA TYR A 244 -5.95 6.45 1.74
C TYR A 244 -6.08 7.06 3.13
N PHE A 245 -6.30 8.37 3.23
CA PHE A 245 -6.46 9.05 4.50
C PHE A 245 -7.65 8.52 5.30
N ILE A 246 -8.84 8.47 4.69
CA ILE A 246 -10.04 8.00 5.39
C ILE A 246 -9.97 6.50 5.72
N SER A 247 -9.37 5.67 4.83
CA SER A 247 -9.23 4.23 5.08
C SER A 247 -8.31 3.95 6.26
N ILE A 248 -7.14 4.64 6.33
CA ILE A 248 -6.21 4.50 7.46
C ILE A 248 -6.85 5.00 8.75
N SER A 249 -7.54 6.16 8.71
CA SER A 249 -8.22 6.71 9.88
C SER A 249 -9.31 5.75 10.39
N THR A 250 -10.05 5.14 9.48
CA THR A 250 -11.08 4.15 9.81
C THR A 250 -10.49 2.90 10.45
N TRP A 251 -9.36 2.42 9.92
CA TRP A 251 -8.63 1.28 10.50
C TRP A 251 -8.12 1.60 11.90
N PHE A 252 -7.62 2.82 12.12
CA PHE A 252 -7.21 3.27 13.43
C PHE A 252 -8.40 3.30 14.42
N MET A 253 -9.56 3.82 13.98
CA MET A 253 -10.80 3.79 14.81
C MET A 253 -11.25 2.36 15.14
N PHE A 254 -11.11 1.40 14.21
CA PHE A 254 -11.40 -0.01 14.48
C PHE A 254 -10.58 -0.52 15.67
N PHE A 255 -9.27 -0.25 15.70
CA PHE A 255 -8.41 -0.66 16.80
C PHE A 255 -8.78 0.02 18.12
N ILE A 256 -9.15 1.30 18.11
CA ILE A 256 -9.64 2.02 19.30
C ILE A 256 -10.90 1.37 19.85
N PHE A 257 -11.83 0.96 19.00
CA PHE A 257 -13.07 0.33 19.45
C PHE A 257 -12.81 -1.10 19.98
N ILE A 258 -11.89 -1.84 19.40
CA ILE A 258 -11.46 -3.16 19.92
C ILE A 258 -10.76 -3.03 21.28
N GLU A 259 -9.91 -2.01 21.46
CA GLU A 259 -9.20 -1.75 22.72
C GLU A 259 -10.17 -1.58 23.90
N ARG A 260 -11.34 -0.98 23.68
CA ARG A 260 -12.39 -0.86 24.70
C ARG A 260 -12.98 -2.20 25.16
N LEU A 261 -12.83 -3.27 24.39
CA LEU A 261 -13.26 -4.61 24.78
C LEU A 261 -12.25 -5.29 25.72
N GLY A 262 -11.03 -4.73 25.85
CA GLY A 262 -9.98 -5.19 26.75
C GLY A 262 -8.72 -5.70 26.05
N GLU A 263 -7.73 -6.08 26.85
CA GLU A 263 -6.39 -6.47 26.36
C GLU A 263 -6.40 -7.76 25.54
N ARG A 264 -7.17 -8.77 25.96
CA ARG A 264 -7.25 -10.06 25.24
C ARG A 264 -7.89 -9.92 23.86
N PRO A 265 -9.03 -9.21 23.67
CA PRO A 265 -9.56 -8.83 22.36
C PRO A 265 -8.55 -8.11 21.46
N LEU A 266 -7.78 -7.19 22.02
CA LEU A 266 -6.74 -6.48 21.27
C LEU A 266 -5.61 -7.40 20.81
N ALA A 267 -5.16 -8.32 21.67
CA ALA A 267 -4.15 -9.32 21.33
C ALA A 267 -4.62 -10.27 20.21
N VAL A 268 -5.87 -10.77 20.30
CA VAL A 268 -6.52 -11.59 19.26
C VAL A 268 -6.56 -10.82 17.93
N THR A 269 -6.97 -9.53 17.98
CA THR A 269 -7.05 -8.67 16.80
C THR A 269 -5.69 -8.43 16.15
N ASN A 270 -4.61 -8.28 16.92
CA ASN A 270 -3.26 -8.13 16.36
C ASN A 270 -2.79 -9.38 15.60
N ILE A 271 -3.10 -10.56 16.11
CA ILE A 271 -2.82 -11.82 15.39
C ILE A 271 -3.68 -11.91 14.12
N GLY A 272 -4.99 -11.59 14.22
CA GLY A 272 -5.91 -11.55 13.08
C GLY A 272 -5.45 -10.58 11.98
N ARG A 273 -4.98 -9.39 12.36
CA ARG A 273 -4.41 -8.39 11.44
C ARG A 273 -3.21 -8.93 10.68
N SER A 274 -2.34 -9.68 11.34
CA SER A 274 -1.15 -10.24 10.68
C SER A 274 -1.54 -11.23 9.58
N LEU A 275 -2.53 -12.09 9.83
CA LEU A 275 -3.09 -12.98 8.81
C LEU A 275 -3.76 -12.17 7.68
N TYR A 276 -4.55 -11.15 8.04
CA TYR A 276 -5.23 -10.27 7.10
C TYR A 276 -4.24 -9.65 6.11
N ILE A 277 -3.15 -9.04 6.58
CA ILE A 277 -2.11 -8.42 5.75
C ILE A 277 -1.48 -9.45 4.81
N LEU A 278 -1.16 -10.64 5.31
CA LEU A 278 -0.55 -11.70 4.51
C LEU A 278 -1.48 -12.16 3.37
N LEU A 279 -2.75 -12.40 3.68
CA LEU A 279 -3.74 -12.85 2.71
C LEU A 279 -4.17 -11.75 1.71
N MET A 280 -3.99 -10.47 2.06
CA MET A 280 -4.22 -9.36 1.14
C MET A 280 -3.22 -9.27 -0.02
N ILE A 281 -2.01 -9.79 0.12
CA ILE A 281 -0.93 -9.60 -0.86
C ILE A 281 -1.32 -10.04 -2.28
N PRO A 282 -1.84 -11.27 -2.52
CA PRO A 282 -2.24 -11.69 -3.86
C PRO A 282 -3.33 -10.81 -4.47
N GLY A 283 -4.34 -10.45 -3.67
CA GLY A 283 -5.43 -9.57 -4.08
C GLY A 283 -4.94 -8.19 -4.48
N SER A 284 -4.08 -7.57 -3.67
CA SER A 284 -3.51 -6.24 -3.91
C SER A 284 -2.63 -6.20 -5.16
N ALA A 285 -1.83 -7.24 -5.40
CA ALA A 285 -1.00 -7.34 -6.59
C ALA A 285 -1.85 -7.40 -7.87
N LEU A 286 -2.88 -8.25 -7.87
CA LEU A 286 -3.76 -8.38 -9.03
C LEU A 286 -4.65 -7.15 -9.21
N SER A 287 -5.13 -6.51 -8.15
CA SER A 287 -5.91 -5.27 -8.20
C SER A 287 -5.13 -4.11 -8.81
N THR A 288 -3.83 -3.95 -8.44
CA THR A 288 -2.95 -2.97 -9.07
C THR A 288 -2.78 -3.26 -10.57
N THR A 289 -2.66 -4.53 -10.94
CA THR A 289 -2.59 -4.96 -12.34
C THR A 289 -3.88 -4.62 -13.08
N VAL A 290 -5.04 -4.89 -12.47
CA VAL A 290 -6.37 -4.59 -13.06
C VAL A 290 -6.54 -3.09 -13.27
N ASN A 291 -6.20 -2.26 -12.29
CA ASN A 291 -6.21 -0.80 -12.44
C ASN A 291 -5.45 -0.36 -13.70
N THR A 292 -4.22 -0.81 -13.85
CA THR A 292 -3.34 -0.45 -14.98
C THR A 292 -3.87 -1.01 -16.31
N LEU A 293 -4.24 -2.29 -16.36
CA LEU A 293 -4.67 -2.93 -17.62
C LEU A 293 -6.04 -2.42 -18.08
N VAL A 294 -6.94 -2.06 -17.17
CA VAL A 294 -8.20 -1.37 -17.52
C VAL A 294 -7.92 -0.03 -18.19
N SER A 295 -6.99 0.77 -17.62
CA SER A 295 -6.61 2.06 -18.23
C SER A 295 -5.99 1.86 -19.62
N ASN A 296 -5.09 0.88 -19.79
CA ASN A 296 -4.52 0.51 -21.09
C ASN A 296 -5.60 0.09 -22.09
N MET A 297 -6.52 -0.83 -21.70
CA MET A 297 -7.60 -1.31 -22.59
C MET A 297 -8.50 -0.18 -23.08
N ILE A 298 -8.80 0.80 -22.22
CA ILE A 298 -9.59 1.95 -22.63
C ILE A 298 -8.79 2.82 -23.61
N GLY A 299 -7.48 2.98 -23.38
CA GLY A 299 -6.58 3.65 -24.32
C GLY A 299 -6.48 2.93 -25.67
N GLU A 300 -6.45 1.59 -25.68
CA GLU A 300 -6.50 0.76 -26.88
C GLU A 300 -7.85 0.85 -27.63
N GLY A 301 -8.86 1.53 -27.07
CA GLY A 301 -10.22 1.60 -27.65
C GLY A 301 -11.10 0.40 -27.31
N HIS A 302 -10.63 -0.57 -26.52
CA HIS A 302 -11.32 -1.83 -26.23
C HIS A 302 -12.22 -1.77 -25.00
N LYS A 303 -13.04 -0.71 -24.87
CA LYS A 303 -13.90 -0.47 -23.70
C LYS A 303 -14.89 -1.61 -23.41
N GLU A 304 -15.35 -2.31 -24.45
CA GLU A 304 -16.28 -3.45 -24.36
C GLU A 304 -15.66 -4.68 -23.69
N GLN A 305 -14.34 -4.82 -23.76
CA GLN A 305 -13.61 -5.96 -23.17
C GLN A 305 -13.29 -5.79 -21.69
N VAL A 306 -13.54 -4.61 -21.11
CA VAL A 306 -13.21 -4.31 -19.70
C VAL A 306 -14.00 -5.20 -18.74
N ILE A 307 -15.31 -5.36 -18.94
CA ILE A 307 -16.13 -6.21 -18.06
C ILE A 307 -15.73 -7.70 -18.15
N PRO A 308 -15.58 -8.30 -19.34
CA PRO A 308 -15.04 -9.66 -19.47
C PRO A 308 -13.65 -9.83 -18.81
N PHE A 309 -12.79 -8.80 -18.92
CA PHE A 309 -11.45 -8.80 -18.29
C PHE A 309 -11.56 -8.80 -16.77
N ILE A 310 -12.47 -8.00 -16.18
CA ILE A 310 -12.72 -7.98 -14.73
C ILE A 310 -13.17 -9.36 -14.25
N HIS A 311 -14.15 -10.00 -14.91
CA HIS A 311 -14.60 -11.35 -14.54
C HIS A 311 -13.49 -12.38 -14.63
N LYS A 312 -12.61 -12.27 -15.64
CA LYS A 312 -11.43 -13.11 -15.76
C LYS A 312 -10.45 -12.91 -14.59
N SER A 313 -10.22 -11.66 -14.21
CA SER A 313 -9.33 -11.31 -13.08
C SER A 313 -9.90 -11.79 -11.74
N ILE A 314 -11.25 -11.72 -11.56
CA ILE A 314 -11.92 -12.31 -10.39
C ILE A 314 -11.68 -13.82 -10.31
N LYS A 315 -11.82 -14.56 -11.42
CA LYS A 315 -11.50 -16.00 -11.43
C LYS A 315 -10.04 -16.26 -11.06
N MET A 316 -9.11 -15.43 -11.52
CA MET A 316 -7.70 -15.58 -11.19
C MET A 316 -7.42 -15.31 -9.70
N VAL A 317 -8.01 -14.27 -9.11
CA VAL A 317 -7.80 -13.99 -7.68
C VAL A 317 -8.42 -15.08 -6.80
N LEU A 318 -9.58 -15.60 -7.17
CA LEU A 318 -10.21 -16.72 -6.47
C LEU A 318 -9.34 -17.97 -6.53
N ALA A 319 -8.74 -18.29 -7.68
CA ALA A 319 -7.82 -19.43 -7.82
C ALA A 319 -6.58 -19.27 -6.92
N MET A 320 -6.15 -18.03 -6.62
CA MET A 320 -5.04 -17.76 -5.69
C MET A 320 -5.48 -17.78 -4.23
N LEU A 321 -6.63 -17.20 -3.90
CA LEU A 321 -7.06 -17.00 -2.52
C LEU A 321 -7.80 -18.22 -1.93
N LEU A 322 -8.57 -18.97 -2.72
CA LEU A 322 -9.32 -20.14 -2.20
C LEU A 322 -8.42 -21.20 -1.56
N PRO A 323 -7.28 -21.64 -2.15
CA PRO A 323 -6.38 -22.57 -1.48
C PRO A 323 -5.80 -22.02 -0.17
N LEU A 324 -5.43 -20.74 -0.13
CA LEU A 324 -4.91 -20.07 1.06
C LEU A 324 -6.01 -19.97 2.13
N MET A 325 -7.22 -19.58 1.75
CA MET A 325 -8.37 -19.52 2.63
C MET A 325 -8.67 -20.90 3.23
N LEU A 326 -8.76 -21.95 2.41
CA LEU A 326 -9.01 -23.31 2.88
C LEU A 326 -7.95 -23.79 3.88
N PHE A 327 -6.67 -23.50 3.60
CA PHE A 327 -5.57 -23.85 4.49
C PHE A 327 -5.65 -23.10 5.82
N THR A 328 -5.81 -21.78 5.80
CA THR A 328 -5.87 -20.97 7.03
C THR A 328 -7.15 -21.18 7.83
N PHE A 329 -8.26 -21.52 7.17
CA PHE A 329 -9.53 -21.86 7.81
C PHE A 329 -9.48 -23.25 8.49
N ALA A 330 -8.86 -24.23 7.83
CA ALA A 330 -8.74 -25.60 8.38
C ALA A 330 -7.70 -25.70 9.50
N PHE A 331 -6.60 -24.95 9.40
CA PHE A 331 -5.47 -25.02 10.31
C PHE A 331 -5.12 -23.67 10.98
N PRO A 332 -6.09 -22.92 11.54
CA PRO A 332 -5.84 -21.59 12.11
C PRO A 332 -4.89 -21.63 13.31
N HIS A 333 -4.88 -22.73 14.06
CA HIS A 333 -3.99 -22.93 15.20
C HIS A 333 -2.50 -22.91 14.82
N LEU A 334 -2.14 -23.38 13.62
CA LEU A 334 -0.76 -23.33 13.14
C LEU A 334 -0.29 -21.88 12.98
N PHE A 335 -1.17 -21.03 12.46
CA PHE A 335 -0.85 -19.62 12.31
C PHE A 335 -0.80 -18.89 13.66
N ALA A 336 -1.77 -19.13 14.55
CA ALA A 336 -1.77 -18.50 15.87
C ALA A 336 -0.53 -18.84 16.71
N ARG A 337 -0.06 -20.09 16.62
CA ARG A 337 1.16 -20.57 17.34
C ARG A 337 2.46 -19.91 16.88
N ILE A 338 2.49 -19.27 15.72
CA ILE A 338 3.66 -18.46 15.30
C ILE A 338 3.83 -17.24 16.23
N TYR A 339 2.73 -16.73 16.79
CA TYR A 339 2.72 -15.49 17.57
C TYR A 339 2.70 -15.72 19.09
N THR A 340 2.19 -16.85 19.55
CA THR A 340 2.05 -17.12 21.00
C THR A 340 2.08 -18.60 21.32
N ASN A 341 2.70 -18.91 22.48
CA ASN A 341 2.67 -20.25 23.10
C ASN A 341 1.49 -20.41 24.09
N ASN A 342 0.78 -19.34 24.42
CA ASN A 342 -0.38 -19.39 25.32
C ASN A 342 -1.55 -20.07 24.62
N LEU A 343 -1.88 -21.29 25.06
CA LEU A 343 -2.94 -22.11 24.47
C LEU A 343 -4.33 -21.48 24.56
N GLU A 344 -4.60 -20.73 25.61
CA GLU A 344 -5.88 -20.03 25.77
C GLU A 344 -6.01 -18.88 24.75
N LEU A 345 -4.93 -18.11 24.51
CA LEU A 345 -4.92 -17.07 23.51
C LEU A 345 -5.01 -17.68 22.10
N VAL A 346 -4.32 -18.79 21.83
CA VAL A 346 -4.47 -19.54 20.59
C VAL A 346 -5.94 -19.93 20.37
N ALA A 347 -6.58 -20.55 21.37
CA ALA A 347 -7.99 -20.96 21.28
C ALA A 347 -8.93 -19.77 21.03
N ALA A 348 -8.72 -18.65 21.72
CA ALA A 348 -9.50 -17.43 21.56
C ALA A 348 -9.34 -16.77 20.16
N THR A 349 -8.20 -17.00 19.51
CA THR A 349 -7.88 -16.41 18.20
C THR A 349 -8.50 -17.21 17.03
N ILE A 350 -8.73 -18.50 17.18
CA ILE A 350 -9.23 -19.38 16.13
C ILE A 350 -10.50 -18.86 15.43
N PRO A 351 -11.58 -18.44 16.14
CA PRO A 351 -12.78 -17.93 15.50
C PRO A 351 -12.51 -16.71 14.61
N THR A 352 -11.72 -15.75 15.12
CA THR A 352 -11.32 -14.54 14.38
C THR A 352 -10.51 -14.89 13.12
N LEU A 353 -9.54 -15.82 13.20
CA LEU A 353 -8.75 -16.24 12.04
C LEU A 353 -9.62 -16.90 10.96
N ARG A 354 -10.64 -17.66 11.34
CA ARG A 354 -11.60 -18.24 10.39
C ARG A 354 -12.42 -17.17 9.68
N VAL A 355 -12.93 -16.18 10.43
CA VAL A 355 -13.65 -15.03 9.86
C VAL A 355 -12.76 -14.29 8.86
N VAL A 356 -11.54 -13.94 9.25
CA VAL A 356 -10.56 -13.27 8.39
C VAL A 356 -10.27 -14.09 7.13
N SER A 357 -10.05 -15.40 7.26
CA SER A 357 -9.75 -16.27 6.12
C SER A 357 -10.86 -16.24 5.07
N VAL A 358 -12.12 -16.32 5.48
CA VAL A 358 -13.27 -16.26 4.55
C VAL A 358 -13.46 -14.85 3.99
N ALA A 359 -13.31 -13.81 4.81
CA ALA A 359 -13.45 -12.42 4.38
C ALA A 359 -12.47 -12.05 3.27
N MET A 360 -11.27 -12.66 3.24
CA MET A 360 -10.26 -12.40 2.21
C MET A 360 -10.69 -12.82 0.79
N VAL A 361 -11.61 -13.76 0.65
CA VAL A 361 -12.19 -14.11 -0.64
C VAL A 361 -13.03 -12.93 -1.18
N PHE A 362 -13.85 -12.33 -0.33
CA PHE A 362 -14.64 -11.14 -0.67
C PHE A 362 -13.73 -9.91 -0.90
N CYS A 363 -12.66 -9.79 -0.11
CA CYS A 363 -11.60 -8.79 -0.31
C CYS A 363 -11.01 -8.88 -1.73
N GLY A 364 -10.63 -10.08 -2.17
CA GLY A 364 -10.10 -10.29 -3.52
C GLY A 364 -11.06 -9.84 -4.62
N ILE A 365 -12.34 -10.18 -4.51
CA ILE A 365 -13.37 -9.77 -5.48
C ILE A 365 -13.59 -8.26 -5.43
N GLY A 366 -13.83 -7.72 -4.24
CA GLY A 366 -14.13 -6.31 -4.02
C GLY A 366 -13.00 -5.41 -4.48
N SER A 367 -11.75 -5.75 -4.14
CA SER A 367 -10.58 -4.97 -4.52
C SER A 367 -10.35 -4.92 -6.03
N ILE A 368 -10.60 -6.00 -6.77
CA ILE A 368 -10.53 -6.01 -8.24
C ILE A 368 -11.58 -5.08 -8.84
N LEU A 369 -12.84 -5.20 -8.41
CA LEU A 369 -13.93 -4.37 -8.90
C LEU A 369 -13.69 -2.89 -8.62
N PHE A 370 -13.25 -2.57 -7.41
CA PHE A 370 -12.96 -1.21 -6.97
C PHE A 370 -11.78 -0.59 -7.74
N ASN A 371 -10.67 -1.31 -7.88
CA ASN A 371 -9.52 -0.84 -8.63
C ASN A 371 -9.78 -0.71 -10.14
N ALA A 372 -10.73 -1.49 -10.68
CA ALA A 372 -11.18 -1.30 -12.06
C ALA A 372 -11.83 0.07 -12.26
N ILE A 373 -12.62 0.58 -11.31
CA ILE A 373 -13.20 1.93 -11.38
C ILE A 373 -12.10 2.98 -11.45
N SER A 374 -11.11 2.90 -10.54
CA SER A 374 -9.97 3.83 -10.54
C SER A 374 -9.20 3.78 -11.87
N GLY A 375 -9.01 2.58 -12.44
CA GLY A 375 -8.38 2.38 -13.76
C GLY A 375 -9.14 3.00 -14.94
N THR A 376 -10.45 3.24 -14.80
CA THR A 376 -11.21 4.01 -15.83
C THR A 376 -10.88 5.50 -15.80
N GLY A 377 -10.24 6.02 -14.74
CA GLY A 377 -10.03 7.44 -14.47
C GLY A 377 -11.17 8.07 -13.64
N ASN A 378 -12.17 7.30 -13.21
CA ASN A 378 -13.27 7.81 -12.38
C ASN A 378 -12.95 7.71 -10.88
N THR A 379 -11.83 8.28 -10.47
CA THR A 379 -11.34 8.27 -9.07
C THR A 379 -12.31 8.95 -8.10
N LYS A 380 -13.06 9.97 -8.56
CA LYS A 380 -14.12 10.59 -7.77
C LYS A 380 -15.24 9.60 -7.43
N SER A 381 -15.69 8.80 -8.40
CA SER A 381 -16.72 7.78 -8.16
C SER A 381 -16.20 6.68 -7.23
N ALA A 382 -14.93 6.27 -7.39
CA ALA A 382 -14.29 5.34 -6.48
C ALA A 382 -14.26 5.90 -5.05
N PHE A 383 -13.88 7.17 -4.87
CA PHE A 383 -13.88 7.84 -3.57
C PHE A 383 -15.27 7.86 -2.92
N ILE A 384 -16.32 8.19 -3.68
CA ILE A 384 -17.68 8.22 -3.14
C ILE A 384 -18.13 6.81 -2.69
N ILE A 385 -17.82 5.78 -3.48
CA ILE A 385 -18.13 4.38 -3.12
C ILE A 385 -17.38 3.98 -1.85
N GLU A 386 -16.10 4.31 -1.75
CA GLU A 386 -15.28 4.07 -0.56
C GLU A 386 -15.85 4.76 0.67
N PHE A 387 -16.13 6.06 0.56
CA PHE A 387 -16.67 6.87 1.65
C PHE A 387 -17.98 6.30 2.21
N LEU A 388 -18.93 5.95 1.33
CA LEU A 388 -20.19 5.33 1.74
C LEU A 388 -19.95 3.96 2.38
N THR A 389 -19.04 3.16 1.83
CA THR A 389 -18.70 1.84 2.39
C THR A 389 -18.13 1.97 3.80
N LEU A 390 -17.19 2.90 4.01
CA LEU A 390 -16.57 3.15 5.30
C LEU A 390 -17.56 3.68 6.33
N PHE A 391 -18.57 4.44 5.91
CA PHE A 391 -19.64 4.86 6.80
C PHE A 391 -20.40 3.64 7.36
N PHE A 392 -20.84 2.71 6.50
CA PHE A 392 -21.53 1.50 6.98
C PHE A 392 -20.61 0.58 7.79
N TYR A 393 -19.34 0.49 7.41
CA TYR A 393 -18.33 -0.24 8.16
C TYR A 393 -18.20 0.30 9.59
N LEU A 394 -18.02 1.62 9.75
CA LEU A 394 -17.90 2.25 11.08
C LEU A 394 -19.15 2.11 11.93
N VAL A 395 -20.33 2.22 11.32
CA VAL A 395 -21.61 2.00 12.02
C VAL A 395 -21.67 0.58 12.56
N TYR A 396 -21.29 -0.41 11.75
CA TYR A 396 -21.26 -1.81 12.17
C TYR A 396 -20.25 -2.04 13.30
N VAL A 397 -19.03 -1.55 13.15
CA VAL A 397 -17.95 -1.73 14.14
C VAL A 397 -18.33 -1.05 15.46
N TYR A 398 -18.83 0.20 15.41
CA TYR A 398 -19.29 0.90 16.59
C TYR A 398 -20.41 0.14 17.32
N TYR A 399 -21.41 -0.31 16.58
CA TYR A 399 -22.55 -1.03 17.16
C TYR A 399 -22.11 -2.34 17.81
N THR A 400 -21.29 -3.14 17.14
CA THR A 400 -20.85 -4.45 17.64
C THR A 400 -19.81 -4.34 18.76
N ALA A 401 -18.83 -3.45 18.64
CA ALA A 401 -17.76 -3.32 19.64
C ALA A 401 -18.17 -2.47 20.85
N VAL A 402 -18.93 -1.36 20.65
CA VAL A 402 -19.20 -0.40 21.72
C VAL A 402 -20.58 -0.63 22.34
N VAL A 403 -21.62 -0.85 21.53
CA VAL A 403 -23.00 -0.97 22.03
C VAL A 403 -23.26 -2.42 22.49
N MET A 404 -22.98 -3.40 21.65
CA MET A 404 -23.22 -4.83 21.97
C MET A 404 -22.12 -5.45 22.82
N GLN A 405 -20.92 -4.89 22.84
CA GLN A 405 -19.71 -5.49 23.43
C GLN A 405 -19.54 -6.97 22.98
N ALA A 406 -19.74 -7.20 21.69
CA ALA A 406 -19.72 -8.52 21.08
C ALA A 406 -18.30 -9.11 21.07
N SER A 407 -18.21 -10.41 20.84
CA SER A 407 -16.94 -11.10 20.70
C SER A 407 -16.15 -10.60 19.47
N VAL A 408 -14.83 -10.75 19.52
CA VAL A 408 -13.90 -10.17 18.53
C VAL A 408 -14.21 -10.64 17.11
N GLU A 409 -14.54 -11.92 16.92
CA GLU A 409 -14.90 -12.47 15.61
C GLU A 409 -16.15 -11.81 15.01
N ILE A 410 -17.13 -11.41 15.84
CA ILE A 410 -18.32 -10.68 15.38
C ILE A 410 -17.92 -9.28 14.92
N VAL A 411 -17.04 -8.60 15.66
CA VAL A 411 -16.53 -7.29 15.22
C VAL A 411 -15.77 -7.41 13.90
N TRP A 412 -14.94 -8.45 13.72
CA TRP A 412 -14.22 -8.72 12.48
C TRP A 412 -15.13 -9.08 11.29
N MET A 413 -16.40 -9.46 11.51
CA MET A 413 -17.36 -9.60 10.42
C MET A 413 -17.63 -8.27 9.69
N SER A 414 -17.20 -7.14 10.24
CA SER A 414 -17.17 -5.84 9.54
C SER A 414 -16.44 -5.92 8.20
N GLU A 415 -15.47 -6.82 8.03
CA GLU A 415 -14.78 -7.03 6.76
C GLU A 415 -15.74 -7.56 5.67
N PHE A 416 -16.72 -8.40 6.03
CA PHE A 416 -17.76 -8.80 5.08
C PHE A 416 -18.63 -7.62 4.68
N VAL A 417 -19.03 -6.79 5.65
CA VAL A 417 -19.80 -5.57 5.37
C VAL A 417 -19.06 -4.68 4.40
N TYR A 418 -17.77 -4.42 4.66
CA TYR A 418 -16.92 -3.59 3.81
C TYR A 418 -16.80 -4.16 2.39
N TRP A 419 -16.33 -5.42 2.26
CA TRP A 419 -16.02 -5.98 0.94
C TRP A 419 -17.25 -6.33 0.10
N ILE A 420 -18.38 -6.67 0.72
CA ILE A 420 -19.62 -6.92 0.02
C ILE A 420 -20.23 -5.59 -0.49
N ILE A 421 -20.26 -4.54 0.34
CA ILE A 421 -20.81 -3.25 -0.06
C ILE A 421 -19.96 -2.65 -1.18
N ILE A 422 -18.63 -2.52 -0.97
CA ILE A 422 -17.74 -1.92 -1.98
C ILE A 422 -17.76 -2.72 -3.29
N GLY A 423 -17.73 -4.06 -3.22
CA GLY A 423 -17.78 -4.93 -4.39
C GLY A 423 -19.10 -4.80 -5.15
N SER A 424 -20.22 -4.78 -4.44
CA SER A 424 -21.55 -4.64 -5.03
C SER A 424 -21.73 -3.27 -5.71
N MET A 425 -21.37 -2.18 -5.02
CA MET A 425 -21.45 -0.82 -5.57
C MET A 425 -20.50 -0.66 -6.76
N ALA A 426 -19.27 -1.18 -6.66
CA ALA A 426 -18.31 -1.15 -7.76
C ALA A 426 -18.80 -1.94 -8.97
N TYR A 427 -19.38 -3.12 -8.77
CA TYR A 427 -19.94 -3.92 -9.85
C TYR A 427 -21.10 -3.22 -10.56
N LEU A 428 -22.04 -2.65 -9.78
CA LEU A 428 -23.16 -1.89 -10.33
C LEU A 428 -22.68 -0.67 -11.13
N TYR A 429 -21.68 0.05 -10.61
CA TYR A 429 -21.07 1.18 -11.30
C TYR A 429 -20.39 0.75 -12.62
N MET A 430 -19.63 -0.34 -12.63
CA MET A 430 -18.97 -0.84 -13.84
C MET A 430 -19.99 -1.30 -14.89
N ARG A 431 -21.17 -1.84 -14.51
CA ARG A 431 -22.22 -2.22 -15.44
C ARG A 431 -23.05 -1.05 -15.97
N LYS A 432 -23.42 -0.10 -15.12
CA LYS A 432 -24.41 0.95 -15.43
C LYS A 432 -23.82 2.37 -15.48
N GLY A 433 -22.61 2.58 -14.97
CA GLY A 433 -21.98 3.91 -14.86
C GLY A 433 -21.46 4.46 -16.20
N ASN A 434 -21.25 5.78 -16.22
CA ASN A 434 -20.79 6.52 -17.40
C ASN A 434 -19.28 6.48 -17.63
N TRP A 435 -18.57 5.51 -17.05
CA TRP A 435 -17.11 5.40 -17.13
C TRP A 435 -16.58 5.30 -18.57
N ARG A 436 -17.40 4.77 -19.52
CA ARG A 436 -17.01 4.65 -20.93
C ARG A 436 -16.82 5.99 -21.62
N LYS A 437 -17.42 7.06 -21.10
CA LYS A 437 -17.34 8.44 -21.64
C LYS A 437 -16.21 9.26 -21.00
N LYS A 438 -15.52 8.72 -19.98
CA LYS A 438 -14.49 9.46 -19.26
C LYS A 438 -13.22 9.59 -20.11
N GLU A 439 -12.83 10.83 -20.36
CA GLU A 439 -11.55 11.24 -20.95
C GLU A 439 -10.60 11.73 -19.87
N ILE A 440 -9.31 11.44 -20.02
CA ILE A 440 -8.24 11.85 -19.09
C ILE A 440 -6.97 12.21 -19.84
#